data_b5205f6d0c6a3063dcf7fd567e67b699
#
_entry.id   b5205f6d0c6a3063dcf7fd567e67b699
#
_cell.length_a   1.000
_cell.length_b   1.000
_cell.length_c   1.000
_cell.angle_alpha   90.00
_cell.angle_beta   90.00
_cell.angle_gamma   90.00
#
_symmetry.space_group_name_H-M   'P 1'
#
loop_
_entity.id
_entity.type
_entity.pdbx_description
1 polymer ?
#
loop_
_entity_poly.entity_id
_entity_poly.type
_entity_poly.pdbx_seq_one_letter_code
_entity_poly.pdbx_strand_id
1 'polypeptide(L)'
;VSQNHQKLDTTVQTLTTKLTDLNKDRTPTTDATIEKAGDSFVIKPEVNGNTIDVDAAVKQLKSAVNSGKDTIELTEFKEKPKVTSEDSSLKEQLASMNAIANVKATYSINGETFQIPSSDIMSWLTYNDGKVDLDTEQVRQYVTDLGTKYNTSTNDTKFKSTKRGEVTVPVGTYSWTIQTDSETEALKKAILAGQDFTRSPIVQGGTTADHPLIEDTYIEVDLENQHMWYYKDGKVALETDIVSGKPTTPTPAGVFYVWNKEEDATLKGTNDDGTPYESPVNYWMPIDWTGVGIHDSDWQPEYGGDLWKTRGSHGCINTPPSVMKELFGMVEKGTPVLVF
;
A
#
# COMPACT_ATOMS: atom_id res chain seq x y z
N VAL A 1 36.58 64.16 -3.40
CA VAL A 1 36.10 62.83 -2.79
C VAL A 1 35.09 62.18 -3.70
N SER A 2 34.09 62.86 -4.28
CA SER A 2 33.06 62.27 -5.14
C SER A 2 33.59 61.71 -6.49
N GLN A 3 34.54 62.43 -7.12
CA GLN A 3 35.14 61.97 -8.39
C GLN A 3 35.96 60.67 -8.25
N ASN A 4 36.63 60.46 -7.13
CA ASN A 4 37.41 59.25 -6.87
C ASN A 4 36.51 58.04 -6.64
N HIS A 5 35.35 58.24 -6.02
CA HIS A 5 34.38 57.17 -5.85
C HIS A 5 33.74 56.70 -7.19
N GLN A 6 33.38 57.69 -8.07
CA GLN A 6 32.85 57.32 -9.41
C GLN A 6 33.88 56.63 -10.28
N LYS A 7 35.17 57.02 -10.24
CA LYS A 7 36.23 56.32 -10.96
C LYS A 7 36.44 54.91 -10.44
N LEU A 8 36.37 54.67 -9.12
CA LEU A 8 36.46 53.36 -8.52
C LEU A 8 35.30 52.45 -8.94
N ASP A 9 34.07 52.97 -8.89
CA ASP A 9 32.89 52.21 -9.29
C ASP A 9 32.93 51.82 -10.77
N THR A 10 33.36 52.72 -11.67
CA THR A 10 33.54 52.42 -13.09
C THR A 10 34.64 51.34 -13.31
N THR A 11 35.74 51.43 -12.58
CA THR A 11 36.82 50.43 -12.66
C THR A 11 36.38 49.10 -12.15
N VAL A 12 35.61 49.03 -11.06
CA VAL A 12 35.05 47.83 -10.51
C VAL A 12 34.08 47.15 -11.50
N GLN A 13 33.19 47.92 -12.15
CA GLN A 13 32.30 47.39 -13.17
C GLN A 13 33.06 46.84 -14.37
N THR A 14 34.08 47.54 -14.85
CA THR A 14 34.93 47.08 -15.96
C THR A 14 35.66 45.79 -15.61
N LEU A 15 36.21 45.68 -14.40
CA LEU A 15 36.90 44.48 -13.93
C LEU A 15 35.91 43.31 -13.77
N THR A 16 34.77 43.58 -13.18
CA THR A 16 33.70 42.55 -13.03
C THR A 16 33.33 41.96 -14.39
N THR A 17 33.10 42.79 -15.40
CA THR A 17 32.78 42.33 -16.75
C THR A 17 33.93 41.52 -17.35
N LYS A 18 35.17 41.98 -17.23
CA LYS A 18 36.36 41.26 -17.75
C LYS A 18 36.54 39.90 -17.08
N LEU A 19 36.40 39.81 -15.75
CA LEU A 19 36.54 38.56 -15.01
C LEU A 19 35.42 37.58 -15.35
N THR A 20 34.20 38.09 -15.49
CA THR A 20 33.06 37.27 -15.92
C THR A 20 33.27 36.71 -17.32
N ASP A 21 33.79 37.55 -18.26
CA ASP A 21 34.09 37.08 -19.61
C ASP A 21 35.25 36.06 -19.63
N LEU A 22 36.29 36.27 -18.85
CA LEU A 22 37.39 35.32 -18.70
C LEU A 22 36.91 33.95 -18.18
N ASN A 23 35.93 33.94 -17.30
CA ASN A 23 35.37 32.71 -16.74
C ASN A 23 34.60 31.87 -17.77
N LYS A 24 34.11 32.46 -18.87
CA LYS A 24 33.39 31.75 -19.94
C LYS A 24 34.26 30.69 -20.61
N ASP A 25 35.56 30.92 -20.71
CA ASP A 25 36.51 30.00 -21.37
C ASP A 25 37.28 29.13 -20.36
N ARG A 26 36.88 29.16 -19.10
CA ARG A 26 37.51 28.39 -18.02
C ARG A 26 36.69 27.20 -17.58
N THR A 27 37.36 26.24 -17.01
CA THR A 27 36.70 25.06 -16.42
C THR A 27 36.03 25.44 -15.10
N PRO A 28 34.71 25.31 -14.97
CA PRO A 28 34.02 25.55 -13.70
C PRO A 28 34.51 24.64 -12.59
N THR A 29 34.59 25.17 -11.37
CA THR A 29 34.74 24.40 -10.17
C THR A 29 33.38 23.83 -9.79
N THR A 30 33.33 22.52 -9.50
CA THR A 30 32.10 21.87 -9.05
C THR A 30 32.37 21.06 -7.79
N ASP A 31 31.39 21.01 -6.93
CA ASP A 31 31.44 20.20 -5.71
C ASP A 31 31.33 18.70 -6.02
N ALA A 32 31.92 17.89 -5.14
CA ALA A 32 31.65 16.45 -5.15
C ALA A 32 30.18 16.18 -4.80
N THR A 33 29.61 15.15 -5.40
CA THR A 33 28.22 14.76 -5.19
C THR A 33 28.09 13.24 -5.24
N ILE A 34 26.90 12.74 -4.99
CA ILE A 34 26.58 11.32 -5.18
C ILE A 34 25.81 11.16 -6.49
N GLU A 35 26.20 10.18 -7.30
CA GLU A 35 25.49 9.83 -8.53
C GLU A 35 25.26 8.33 -8.60
N LYS A 36 24.25 7.94 -9.37
CA LYS A 36 23.96 6.55 -9.67
C LYS A 36 24.87 6.05 -10.79
N ALA A 37 25.60 4.96 -10.54
CA ALA A 37 26.47 4.31 -11.50
C ALA A 37 26.08 2.82 -11.61
N GLY A 38 25.29 2.48 -12.63
CA GLY A 38 24.74 1.11 -12.78
C GLY A 38 23.85 0.74 -11.60
N ASP A 39 24.19 -0.34 -10.90
CA ASP A 39 23.45 -0.87 -9.76
C ASP A 39 23.94 -0.37 -8.40
N SER A 40 24.72 0.70 -8.37
CA SER A 40 25.26 1.28 -7.14
C SER A 40 25.26 2.81 -7.18
N PHE A 41 25.42 3.40 -6.01
CA PHE A 41 25.70 4.82 -5.87
C PHE A 41 27.18 5.00 -5.57
N VAL A 42 27.77 6.03 -6.17
CA VAL A 42 29.19 6.37 -6.02
C VAL A 42 29.35 7.87 -5.80
N ILE A 43 30.46 8.28 -5.20
CA ILE A 43 30.82 9.67 -5.15
C ILE A 43 31.38 10.08 -6.52
N LYS A 44 30.72 11.07 -7.13
CA LYS A 44 31.28 11.84 -8.25
C LYS A 44 32.25 12.86 -7.68
N PRO A 45 33.54 12.77 -8.01
CA PRO A 45 34.53 13.68 -7.44
C PRO A 45 34.26 15.14 -7.82
N GLU A 46 34.72 16.02 -6.99
CA GLU A 46 34.79 17.45 -7.27
C GLU A 46 35.67 17.74 -8.47
N VAL A 47 35.41 18.84 -9.14
CA VAL A 47 36.28 19.38 -10.18
C VAL A 47 36.95 20.65 -9.63
N ASN A 48 38.25 20.59 -9.49
CA ASN A 48 39.07 21.76 -9.20
C ASN A 48 39.28 22.55 -10.50
N GLY A 49 38.31 23.39 -10.81
CA GLY A 49 38.37 24.25 -11.97
C GLY A 49 39.37 25.39 -11.85
N ASN A 50 39.31 26.31 -12.78
CA ASN A 50 40.16 27.49 -12.77
C ASN A 50 39.35 28.82 -12.93
N THR A 51 38.06 28.77 -12.68
CA THR A 51 37.21 29.96 -12.60
C THR A 51 37.63 30.81 -11.40
N ILE A 52 37.44 32.11 -11.55
CA ILE A 52 37.77 33.11 -10.54
C ILE A 52 36.48 33.52 -9.82
N ASP A 53 36.53 33.54 -8.49
CA ASP A 53 35.50 34.17 -7.68
C ASP A 53 35.53 35.69 -7.89
N VAL A 54 34.63 36.12 -8.76
CA VAL A 54 34.58 37.56 -9.20
C VAL A 54 34.27 38.47 -8.03
N ASP A 55 33.36 38.08 -7.16
CA ASP A 55 32.95 38.89 -6.01
C ASP A 55 34.07 39.05 -4.98
N ALA A 56 34.78 37.94 -4.69
CA ALA A 56 35.93 37.98 -3.80
C ALA A 56 37.09 38.83 -4.38
N ALA A 57 37.37 38.68 -5.69
CA ALA A 57 38.37 39.47 -6.37
C ALA A 57 38.04 40.95 -6.38
N VAL A 58 36.79 41.33 -6.65
CA VAL A 58 36.31 42.69 -6.61
C VAL A 58 36.38 43.30 -5.21
N LYS A 59 35.99 42.57 -4.20
CA LYS A 59 36.08 42.97 -2.79
C LYS A 59 37.52 43.27 -2.39
N GLN A 60 38.44 42.40 -2.77
CA GLN A 60 39.89 42.58 -2.50
C GLN A 60 40.45 43.77 -3.28
N LEU A 61 40.03 43.97 -4.53
CA LEU A 61 40.43 45.15 -5.30
C LEU A 61 40.06 46.41 -4.60
N LYS A 62 38.81 46.53 -4.14
CA LYS A 62 38.35 47.74 -3.39
C LYS A 62 39.21 47.96 -2.14
N SER A 63 39.55 46.91 -1.40
CA SER A 63 40.42 47.00 -0.24
C SER A 63 41.85 47.38 -0.59
N ALA A 64 42.41 46.82 -1.66
CA ALA A 64 43.77 47.13 -2.13
C ALA A 64 43.91 48.60 -2.57
N VAL A 65 42.94 49.10 -3.34
CA VAL A 65 42.92 50.52 -3.75
C VAL A 65 42.85 51.42 -2.54
N ASN A 66 42.02 51.15 -1.56
CA ASN A 66 41.91 51.94 -0.33
C ASN A 66 43.18 51.91 0.53
N SER A 67 44.00 50.87 0.41
CA SER A 67 45.29 50.73 1.13
C SER A 67 46.52 51.12 0.30
N GLY A 68 46.32 51.68 -0.90
CA GLY A 68 47.40 52.14 -1.76
C GLY A 68 48.23 51.06 -2.43
N LYS A 69 47.69 49.84 -2.60
CA LYS A 69 48.33 48.78 -3.35
C LYS A 69 48.03 48.89 -4.85
N ASP A 70 49.03 48.64 -5.68
CA ASP A 70 48.94 48.81 -7.13
C ASP A 70 48.52 47.53 -7.86
N THR A 71 48.62 46.36 -7.21
CA THR A 71 48.37 45.06 -7.81
C THR A 71 47.70 44.08 -6.83
N ILE A 72 46.92 43.18 -7.38
CA ILE A 72 46.41 41.99 -6.67
C ILE A 72 46.65 40.76 -7.52
N GLU A 73 46.93 39.62 -6.87
CA GLU A 73 47.10 38.32 -7.51
C GLU A 73 45.72 37.63 -7.68
N LEU A 74 45.33 37.39 -8.94
CA LEU A 74 44.05 36.76 -9.22
C LEU A 74 44.02 35.24 -8.95
N THR A 75 45.21 34.61 -8.91
CA THR A 75 45.34 33.18 -8.62
C THR A 75 44.88 32.81 -7.21
N GLU A 76 44.88 33.74 -6.28
CA GLU A 76 44.39 33.57 -4.91
C GLU A 76 42.85 33.50 -4.84
N PHE A 77 42.14 33.89 -5.90
CA PHE A 77 40.67 33.93 -5.97
C PHE A 77 40.09 32.82 -6.83
N LYS A 78 40.83 31.75 -7.07
CA LYS A 78 40.26 30.55 -7.69
C LYS A 78 39.14 29.99 -6.83
N GLU A 79 38.04 29.75 -7.47
CA GLU A 79 36.94 29.05 -6.81
C GLU A 79 37.41 27.65 -6.34
N LYS A 80 37.12 27.34 -5.11
CA LYS A 80 37.39 26.01 -4.52
C LYS A 80 36.09 25.28 -4.32
N PRO A 81 36.09 23.96 -4.53
CA PRO A 81 34.90 23.16 -4.18
C PRO A 81 34.60 23.31 -2.69
N LYS A 82 33.33 23.46 -2.38
CA LYS A 82 32.83 23.53 -0.99
C LYS A 82 32.69 22.15 -0.38
N VAL A 83 32.44 21.14 -1.22
CA VAL A 83 32.33 19.72 -0.87
C VAL A 83 33.33 18.94 -1.70
N THR A 84 34.14 18.14 -1.05
CA THR A 84 35.14 17.28 -1.70
C THR A 84 34.77 15.82 -1.54
N SER A 85 35.38 14.94 -2.34
CA SER A 85 35.22 13.49 -2.23
C SER A 85 35.70 12.90 -0.90
N GLU A 86 36.49 13.66 -0.14
CA GLU A 86 36.95 13.30 1.20
C GLU A 86 36.05 13.77 2.32
N ASP A 87 34.98 14.48 2.00
CA ASP A 87 34.04 15.02 2.97
C ASP A 87 33.33 13.87 3.72
N SER A 88 33.44 13.89 5.05
CA SER A 88 32.85 12.85 5.90
C SER A 88 31.31 12.80 5.78
N SER A 89 30.67 13.96 5.67
CA SER A 89 29.21 14.04 5.51
C SER A 89 28.75 13.36 4.22
N LEU A 90 29.48 13.59 3.10
CA LEU A 90 29.17 12.94 1.82
C LEU A 90 29.37 11.42 1.88
N LYS A 91 30.43 10.96 2.54
CA LYS A 91 30.69 9.53 2.76
C LYS A 91 29.64 8.87 3.63
N GLU A 92 29.16 9.55 4.67
CA GLU A 92 28.07 9.09 5.52
C GLU A 92 26.74 8.99 4.76
N GLN A 93 26.44 9.95 3.91
CA GLN A 93 25.26 9.92 3.03
C GLN A 93 25.32 8.73 2.06
N LEU A 94 26.48 8.49 1.45
CA LEU A 94 26.66 7.33 0.57
C LEU A 94 26.47 6.00 1.33
N ALA A 95 27.04 5.87 2.53
CA ALA A 95 26.84 4.70 3.37
C ALA A 95 25.37 4.49 3.74
N SER A 96 24.65 5.56 4.08
CA SER A 96 23.22 5.53 4.34
C SER A 96 22.41 5.05 3.13
N MET A 97 22.71 5.56 1.93
CA MET A 97 22.05 5.12 0.70
C MET A 97 22.28 3.63 0.42
N ASN A 98 23.49 3.15 0.61
CA ASN A 98 23.82 1.74 0.43
C ASN A 98 23.09 0.87 1.47
N ALA A 99 22.93 1.33 2.70
CA ALA A 99 22.14 0.65 3.72
C ALA A 99 20.66 0.55 3.32
N ILE A 100 20.09 1.64 2.82
CA ILE A 100 18.70 1.68 2.32
C ILE A 100 18.53 0.71 1.13
N ALA A 101 19.47 0.69 0.19
CA ALA A 101 19.42 -0.19 -0.97
C ALA A 101 19.49 -1.68 -0.60
N ASN A 102 20.10 -2.01 0.52
CA ASN A 102 20.26 -3.38 1.01
C ASN A 102 19.26 -3.79 2.10
N VAL A 103 18.29 -2.94 2.39
CA VAL A 103 17.25 -3.24 3.37
C VAL A 103 16.44 -4.47 2.94
N LYS A 104 16.17 -5.37 3.89
CA LYS A 104 15.24 -6.48 3.69
C LYS A 104 13.82 -5.99 3.97
N ALA A 105 13.15 -5.60 2.92
CA ALA A 105 11.77 -5.13 2.95
C ALA A 105 10.82 -6.31 2.71
N THR A 106 10.18 -6.79 3.76
CA THR A 106 9.31 -7.97 3.73
C THR A 106 7.86 -7.55 3.84
N TYR A 107 7.01 -8.07 2.96
CA TYR A 107 5.57 -8.04 3.09
C TYR A 107 5.02 -9.35 3.62
N SER A 108 4.01 -9.24 4.48
CA SER A 108 3.13 -10.32 4.89
C SER A 108 1.72 -9.95 4.47
N ILE A 109 1.18 -10.64 3.46
CA ILE A 109 -0.13 -10.34 2.86
C ILE A 109 -0.92 -11.63 2.70
N ASN A 110 -2.09 -11.68 3.30
CA ASN A 110 -3.02 -12.82 3.18
C ASN A 110 -2.35 -14.18 3.45
N GLY A 111 -1.48 -14.22 4.46
CA GLY A 111 -0.74 -15.42 4.84
C GLY A 111 0.50 -15.72 3.98
N GLU A 112 0.76 -14.96 2.92
CA GLU A 112 1.98 -15.05 2.13
C GLU A 112 3.04 -14.06 2.63
N THR A 113 4.30 -14.49 2.64
CA THR A 113 5.44 -13.66 3.01
C THR A 113 6.43 -13.63 1.86
N PHE A 114 6.86 -12.43 1.47
CA PHE A 114 7.83 -12.23 0.39
C PHE A 114 8.62 -10.95 0.61
N GLN A 115 9.79 -10.86 -0.01
CA GLN A 115 10.64 -9.67 0.03
C GLN A 115 10.51 -8.87 -1.27
N ILE A 116 10.54 -7.54 -1.13
CA ILE A 116 10.73 -6.65 -2.28
C ILE A 116 12.15 -6.88 -2.82
N PRO A 117 12.32 -7.17 -4.11
CA PRO A 117 13.65 -7.30 -4.69
C PRO A 117 14.51 -6.06 -4.42
N SER A 118 15.76 -6.26 -3.99
CA SER A 118 16.68 -5.14 -3.74
C SER A 118 16.95 -4.31 -4.99
N SER A 119 16.86 -4.91 -6.17
CA SER A 119 16.94 -4.21 -7.45
C SER A 119 15.81 -3.19 -7.65
N ASP A 120 14.61 -3.48 -7.17
CA ASP A 120 13.49 -2.54 -7.21
C ASP A 120 13.76 -1.33 -6.31
N ILE A 121 14.17 -1.58 -5.07
CA ILE A 121 14.53 -0.50 -4.11
C ILE A 121 15.65 0.38 -4.68
N MET A 122 16.67 -0.23 -5.26
CA MET A 122 17.76 0.48 -5.91
C MET A 122 17.25 1.35 -7.07
N SER A 123 16.30 0.84 -7.86
CA SER A 123 15.73 1.60 -8.98
C SER A 123 14.91 2.80 -8.52
N TRP A 124 14.32 2.75 -7.33
CA TRP A 124 13.50 3.82 -6.75
C TRP A 124 14.32 4.91 -6.06
N LEU A 125 15.53 4.60 -5.62
CA LEU A 125 16.38 5.54 -4.89
C LEU A 125 16.77 6.74 -5.75
N THR A 126 16.62 7.93 -5.19
CA THR A 126 17.02 9.22 -5.77
C THR A 126 17.92 9.98 -4.81
N TYR A 127 18.83 10.75 -5.39
CA TYR A 127 19.66 11.69 -4.64
C TYR A 127 19.67 13.02 -5.39
N ASN A 128 19.07 14.05 -4.78
CA ASN A 128 18.94 15.38 -5.36
C ASN A 128 19.22 16.43 -4.28
N ASP A 129 20.09 17.39 -4.56
CA ASP A 129 20.42 18.51 -3.68
C ASP A 129 20.78 18.08 -2.23
N GLY A 130 21.54 17.00 -2.12
CA GLY A 130 21.96 16.46 -0.83
C GLY A 130 20.89 15.67 -0.08
N LYS A 131 19.76 15.42 -0.71
CA LYS A 131 18.63 14.68 -0.11
C LYS A 131 18.44 13.30 -0.74
N VAL A 132 18.37 12.29 0.11
CA VAL A 132 18.00 10.93 -0.26
C VAL A 132 16.49 10.78 -0.20
N ASP A 133 15.88 10.24 -1.24
CA ASP A 133 14.45 9.94 -1.30
C ASP A 133 14.20 8.71 -2.19
N LEU A 134 12.95 8.33 -2.33
CA LEU A 134 12.47 7.33 -3.27
C LEU A 134 11.52 7.99 -4.28
N ASP A 135 11.60 7.57 -5.53
CA ASP A 135 10.66 7.98 -6.58
C ASP A 135 9.24 7.52 -6.21
N THR A 136 8.39 8.47 -5.85
CA THR A 136 7.03 8.20 -5.37
C THR A 136 6.19 7.46 -6.41
N GLU A 137 6.31 7.79 -7.70
CA GLU A 137 5.52 7.15 -8.75
C GLU A 137 5.91 5.69 -8.96
N GLN A 138 7.21 5.38 -8.89
CA GLN A 138 7.68 3.99 -8.98
C GLN A 138 7.23 3.17 -7.77
N VAL A 139 7.31 3.71 -6.56
CA VAL A 139 6.81 3.05 -5.35
C VAL A 139 5.30 2.87 -5.43
N ARG A 140 4.57 3.90 -5.88
CA ARG A 140 3.11 3.83 -6.11
C ARG A 140 2.74 2.73 -7.09
N GLN A 141 3.48 2.60 -8.20
CA GLN A 141 3.25 1.54 -9.18
C GLN A 141 3.43 0.15 -8.57
N TYR A 142 4.47 -0.03 -7.77
CA TYR A 142 4.68 -1.29 -7.05
C TYR A 142 3.50 -1.61 -6.12
N VAL A 143 3.03 -0.65 -5.34
CA VAL A 143 1.86 -0.82 -4.45
C VAL A 143 0.59 -1.08 -5.25
N THR A 144 0.40 -0.43 -6.39
CA THR A 144 -0.71 -0.68 -7.31
C THR A 144 -0.70 -2.13 -7.82
N ASP A 145 0.47 -2.63 -8.19
CA ASP A 145 0.65 -4.02 -8.64
C ASP A 145 0.38 -5.03 -7.51
N LEU A 146 0.76 -4.71 -6.28
CA LEU A 146 0.37 -5.50 -5.10
C LEU A 146 -1.16 -5.57 -4.96
N GLY A 147 -1.83 -4.45 -5.13
CA GLY A 147 -3.30 -4.39 -5.08
C GLY A 147 -3.94 -5.25 -6.17
N THR A 148 -3.45 -5.18 -7.39
CA THR A 148 -3.93 -6.02 -8.50
C THR A 148 -3.79 -7.50 -8.19
N LYS A 149 -2.69 -7.90 -7.58
CA LYS A 149 -2.42 -9.31 -7.25
C LYS A 149 -3.17 -9.78 -6.01
N TYR A 150 -3.26 -8.96 -4.96
CA TYR A 150 -3.65 -9.42 -3.63
C TYR A 150 -4.98 -8.90 -3.13
N ASN A 151 -5.52 -7.78 -3.62
CA ASN A 151 -6.79 -7.25 -3.14
C ASN A 151 -7.90 -8.30 -3.18
N THR A 152 -8.40 -8.69 -2.03
CA THR A 152 -9.49 -9.67 -1.92
C THR A 152 -10.83 -9.10 -2.36
N SER A 153 -10.92 -7.78 -2.52
CA SER A 153 -12.07 -7.10 -3.09
C SER A 153 -12.19 -7.24 -4.63
N THR A 154 -11.14 -7.69 -5.29
CA THR A 154 -11.10 -7.86 -6.75
C THR A 154 -10.59 -9.24 -7.21
N ASN A 155 -10.09 -10.06 -6.30
CA ASN A 155 -9.62 -11.40 -6.57
C ASN A 155 -10.50 -12.43 -5.87
N ASP A 156 -10.94 -13.43 -6.62
CA ASP A 156 -11.67 -14.58 -6.08
C ASP A 156 -10.79 -15.37 -5.12
N THR A 157 -11.41 -16.03 -4.16
CA THR A 157 -10.71 -16.83 -3.15
C THR A 157 -10.77 -18.31 -3.51
N LYS A 158 -9.64 -18.96 -3.59
CA LYS A 158 -9.56 -20.42 -3.66
C LYS A 158 -9.75 -21.00 -2.26
N PHE A 159 -10.62 -21.96 -2.17
CA PHE A 159 -11.02 -22.56 -0.91
C PHE A 159 -11.13 -24.10 -1.03
N LYS A 160 -10.54 -24.80 -0.09
CA LYS A 160 -10.68 -26.25 -0.01
C LYS A 160 -11.99 -26.60 0.71
N SER A 161 -13.01 -26.95 -0.07
CA SER A 161 -14.33 -27.30 0.46
C SER A 161 -14.34 -28.68 1.11
N THR A 162 -15.38 -28.92 1.90
CA THR A 162 -15.55 -30.21 2.59
C THR A 162 -15.85 -31.34 1.61
N LYS A 163 -16.69 -31.10 0.59
CA LYS A 163 -17.14 -32.16 -0.33
C LYS A 163 -16.70 -31.98 -1.78
N ARG A 164 -16.37 -30.80 -2.22
CA ARG A 164 -16.13 -30.49 -3.64
C ARG A 164 -14.67 -30.28 -4.00
N GLY A 165 -13.74 -30.55 -3.08
CA GLY A 165 -12.33 -30.25 -3.27
C GLY A 165 -12.08 -28.74 -3.30
N GLU A 166 -11.09 -28.29 -4.09
CA GLU A 166 -10.84 -26.86 -4.24
C GLU A 166 -11.93 -26.20 -5.09
N VAL A 167 -12.53 -25.16 -4.56
CA VAL A 167 -13.52 -24.31 -5.24
C VAL A 167 -13.00 -22.87 -5.32
N THR A 168 -13.50 -22.15 -6.31
CA THR A 168 -13.25 -20.72 -6.44
C THR A 168 -14.47 -19.96 -5.96
N VAL A 169 -14.31 -19.21 -4.87
CA VAL A 169 -15.39 -18.45 -4.26
C VAL A 169 -15.28 -16.97 -4.72
N PRO A 170 -16.34 -16.44 -5.32
CA PRO A 170 -16.34 -15.05 -5.79
C PRO A 170 -16.15 -14.04 -4.68
N VAL A 171 -15.76 -12.85 -5.04
CA VAL A 171 -15.68 -11.69 -4.13
C VAL A 171 -17.04 -11.45 -3.48
N GLY A 172 -17.03 -11.16 -2.18
CA GLY A 172 -18.19 -10.82 -1.38
C GLY A 172 -17.90 -9.66 -0.43
N THR A 173 -18.68 -9.55 0.64
CA THR A 173 -18.56 -8.47 1.63
C THR A 173 -17.34 -8.61 2.54
N TYR A 174 -16.82 -9.82 2.71
CA TYR A 174 -15.61 -10.08 3.50
C TYR A 174 -14.38 -9.96 2.63
N SER A 175 -13.90 -8.73 2.53
CA SER A 175 -12.78 -8.38 1.66
C SER A 175 -12.06 -7.14 2.16
N TRP A 176 -10.90 -6.90 1.59
CA TRP A 176 -10.12 -5.69 1.82
C TRP A 176 -9.46 -5.21 0.52
N THR A 177 -9.15 -3.93 0.51
CA THR A 177 -8.48 -3.24 -0.60
C THR A 177 -7.28 -2.47 -0.06
N ILE A 178 -6.12 -2.61 -0.66
CA ILE A 178 -4.93 -1.81 -0.31
C ILE A 178 -5.22 -0.34 -0.60
N GLN A 179 -4.99 0.51 0.39
CA GLN A 179 -5.05 1.96 0.23
C GLN A 179 -3.75 2.44 -0.39
N THR A 180 -3.73 2.57 -1.71
CA THR A 180 -2.52 2.80 -2.51
C THR A 180 -1.71 4.00 -2.03
N ASP A 181 -2.35 5.15 -1.81
CA ASP A 181 -1.65 6.37 -1.42
C ASP A 181 -1.04 6.26 -0.01
N SER A 182 -1.82 5.81 0.95
CA SER A 182 -1.37 5.64 2.34
C SER A 182 -0.26 4.60 2.44
N GLU A 183 -0.39 3.49 1.71
CA GLU A 183 0.63 2.44 1.71
C GLU A 183 1.90 2.89 1.00
N THR A 184 1.80 3.65 -0.09
CA THR A 184 2.97 4.22 -0.78
C THR A 184 3.80 5.07 0.17
N GLU A 185 3.19 5.98 0.91
CA GLU A 185 3.90 6.82 1.87
C GLU A 185 4.47 6.02 3.04
N ALA A 186 3.72 5.04 3.56
CA ALA A 186 4.20 4.17 4.63
C ALA A 186 5.38 3.30 4.19
N LEU A 187 5.33 2.74 2.99
CA LEU A 187 6.41 1.93 2.42
C LEU A 187 7.67 2.76 2.19
N LYS A 188 7.55 3.96 1.61
CA LYS A 188 8.67 4.89 1.45
C LYS A 188 9.35 5.17 2.79
N LYS A 189 8.56 5.51 3.81
CA LYS A 189 9.08 5.79 5.16
C LYS A 189 9.80 4.58 5.75
N ALA A 190 9.25 3.38 5.62
CA ALA A 190 9.84 2.16 6.13
C ALA A 190 11.18 1.85 5.47
N ILE A 191 11.28 1.96 4.14
CA ILE A 191 12.51 1.74 3.38
C ILE A 191 13.57 2.79 3.73
N LEU A 192 13.19 4.07 3.78
CA LEU A 192 14.12 5.18 4.08
C LEU A 192 14.68 5.12 5.51
N ALA A 193 14.06 4.40 6.42
CA ALA A 193 14.59 4.14 7.75
C ALA A 193 15.89 3.31 7.74
N GLY A 194 16.19 2.60 6.65
CA GLY A 194 17.44 1.87 6.46
C GLY A 194 17.60 0.62 7.31
N GLN A 195 16.52 0.11 7.89
CA GLN A 195 16.50 -1.09 8.73
C GLN A 195 15.55 -2.12 8.16
N ASP A 196 15.88 -3.40 8.33
CA ASP A 196 15.03 -4.50 7.91
C ASP A 196 13.66 -4.41 8.59
N PHE A 197 12.61 -4.72 7.86
CA PHE A 197 11.24 -4.71 8.37
C PHE A 197 10.36 -5.77 7.73
N THR A 198 9.31 -6.13 8.45
CA THR A 198 8.16 -6.88 7.95
C THR A 198 6.91 -6.04 8.19
N ARG A 199 6.08 -5.90 7.17
CA ARG A 199 4.82 -5.14 7.26
C ARG A 199 3.71 -5.80 6.49
N SER A 200 2.48 -5.51 6.89
CA SER A 200 1.28 -5.77 6.10
C SER A 200 0.75 -4.44 5.57
N PRO A 201 0.15 -4.41 4.37
CA PRO A 201 -0.30 -3.15 3.78
C PRO A 201 -1.45 -2.54 4.55
N ILE A 202 -1.56 -1.22 4.48
CA ILE A 202 -2.72 -0.48 4.95
C ILE A 202 -3.88 -0.77 4.01
N VAL A 203 -4.98 -1.28 4.56
CA VAL A 203 -6.15 -1.70 3.81
C VAL A 203 -7.42 -1.06 4.34
N GLN A 204 -8.46 -1.06 3.53
CA GLN A 204 -9.83 -0.73 3.89
C GLN A 204 -10.73 -1.91 3.55
N GLY A 205 -11.67 -2.25 4.44
CA GLY A 205 -12.61 -3.34 4.22
C GLY A 205 -13.15 -3.96 5.51
N GLY A 206 -13.71 -5.15 5.38
CA GLY A 206 -14.29 -5.90 6.49
C GLY A 206 -13.27 -6.61 7.38
N THR A 207 -12.01 -6.68 6.97
CA THR A 207 -10.91 -7.30 7.71
C THR A 207 -9.57 -6.69 7.29
N THR A 208 -8.46 -7.21 7.80
CA THR A 208 -7.10 -6.77 7.52
C THR A 208 -6.32 -7.79 6.71
N ALA A 209 -5.17 -7.38 6.17
CA ALA A 209 -4.36 -8.23 5.29
C ALA A 209 -3.23 -8.98 6.00
N ASP A 210 -3.08 -8.82 7.30
CA ASP A 210 -1.98 -9.36 8.12
C ASP A 210 -2.15 -10.84 8.51
N HIS A 211 -3.22 -11.45 8.09
CA HIS A 211 -3.53 -12.87 8.28
C HIS A 211 -4.21 -13.44 7.03
N PRO A 212 -4.29 -14.78 6.86
CA PRO A 212 -5.09 -15.38 5.82
C PRO A 212 -6.54 -14.90 5.88
N LEU A 213 -7.16 -14.62 4.72
CA LEU A 213 -8.56 -14.18 4.67
C LEU A 213 -9.49 -15.17 5.36
N ILE A 214 -9.27 -16.46 5.13
CA ILE A 214 -9.98 -17.54 5.77
C ILE A 214 -9.01 -18.32 6.66
N GLU A 215 -9.26 -18.29 7.94
CA GLU A 215 -8.54 -19.07 8.95
C GLU A 215 -9.33 -20.35 9.32
N ASP A 216 -9.17 -20.83 10.52
CA ASP A 216 -9.73 -22.14 10.95
C ASP A 216 -11.19 -22.07 11.44
N THR A 217 -11.77 -20.87 11.55
CA THR A 217 -13.15 -20.66 12.00
C THR A 217 -13.95 -19.96 10.91
N TYR A 218 -14.93 -20.64 10.36
CA TYR A 218 -15.78 -20.11 9.30
C TYR A 218 -17.05 -20.94 9.14
N ILE A 219 -18.02 -20.40 8.41
CA ILE A 219 -19.19 -21.11 7.92
C ILE A 219 -18.99 -21.42 6.43
N GLU A 220 -19.23 -22.65 6.05
CA GLU A 220 -19.18 -23.12 4.66
C GLU A 220 -20.59 -23.48 4.21
N VAL A 221 -21.06 -22.85 3.14
CA VAL A 221 -22.38 -23.10 2.53
C VAL A 221 -22.18 -23.62 1.12
N ASP A 222 -22.44 -24.89 0.94
CA ASP A 222 -22.36 -25.60 -0.34
C ASP A 222 -23.74 -25.61 -1.00
N LEU A 223 -23.91 -24.77 -2.02
CA LEU A 223 -25.20 -24.66 -2.74
C LEU A 223 -25.52 -25.89 -3.59
N GLU A 224 -24.50 -26.58 -4.10
CA GLU A 224 -24.69 -27.79 -4.89
C GLU A 224 -25.17 -28.93 -4.03
N ASN A 225 -24.57 -29.12 -2.86
CA ASN A 225 -24.95 -30.17 -1.91
C ASN A 225 -26.04 -29.74 -0.93
N GLN A 226 -26.48 -28.49 -0.96
CA GLN A 226 -27.48 -27.93 -0.04
C GLN A 226 -27.15 -28.25 1.41
N HIS A 227 -25.93 -28.02 1.81
CA HIS A 227 -25.39 -28.31 3.12
C HIS A 227 -24.54 -27.21 3.67
N MET A 228 -24.53 -27.04 4.99
CA MET A 228 -23.78 -26.02 5.70
C MET A 228 -22.97 -26.68 6.82
N TRP A 229 -21.70 -26.26 6.91
CA TRP A 229 -20.79 -26.62 8.01
C TRP A 229 -20.36 -25.37 8.75
N TYR A 230 -20.30 -25.47 10.06
CA TYR A 230 -19.60 -24.49 10.89
C TYR A 230 -18.32 -25.14 11.42
N TYR A 231 -17.19 -24.60 10.96
CA TYR A 231 -15.86 -24.96 11.45
C TYR A 231 -15.45 -24.00 12.54
N LYS A 232 -15.02 -24.53 13.67
CA LYS A 232 -14.38 -23.78 14.74
C LYS A 232 -13.04 -24.41 15.08
N ASP A 233 -11.97 -23.59 15.03
CA ASP A 233 -10.60 -24.02 15.30
C ASP A 233 -10.21 -25.28 14.48
N GLY A 234 -10.59 -25.30 13.22
CA GLY A 234 -10.27 -26.36 12.26
C GLY A 234 -11.13 -27.63 12.38
N LYS A 235 -12.15 -27.65 13.22
CA LYS A 235 -13.03 -28.81 13.44
C LYS A 235 -14.48 -28.44 13.14
N VAL A 236 -15.22 -29.41 12.56
CA VAL A 236 -16.66 -29.26 12.40
C VAL A 236 -17.32 -29.21 13.77
N ALA A 237 -17.86 -28.08 14.13
CA ALA A 237 -18.62 -27.87 15.36
C ALA A 237 -20.11 -28.14 15.17
N LEU A 238 -20.63 -27.90 13.96
CA LEU A 238 -22.03 -28.15 13.60
C LEU A 238 -22.12 -28.29 12.09
N GLU A 239 -23.06 -29.14 11.65
CA GLU A 239 -23.41 -29.27 10.23
C GLU A 239 -24.91 -29.57 10.07
N THR A 240 -25.47 -29.16 8.94
CA THR A 240 -26.88 -29.35 8.65
C THR A 240 -27.18 -29.24 7.16
N ASP A 241 -28.18 -29.98 6.70
CA ASP A 241 -28.85 -29.67 5.44
C ASP A 241 -29.56 -28.33 5.53
N ILE A 242 -29.62 -27.61 4.41
CA ILE A 242 -30.24 -26.27 4.28
C ILE A 242 -31.16 -26.22 3.06
N VAL A 243 -31.88 -25.12 2.92
CA VAL A 243 -32.57 -24.77 1.69
C VAL A 243 -32.17 -23.32 1.33
N SER A 244 -31.48 -23.18 0.21
CA SER A 244 -31.05 -21.88 -0.31
C SER A 244 -32.11 -21.22 -1.17
N GLY A 245 -31.76 -20.10 -1.81
CA GLY A 245 -32.64 -19.36 -2.71
C GLY A 245 -33.12 -20.21 -3.89
N LYS A 246 -34.39 -20.01 -4.28
CA LYS A 246 -34.96 -20.65 -5.48
C LYS A 246 -34.29 -20.13 -6.76
N PRO A 247 -34.50 -20.81 -7.92
CA PRO A 247 -33.84 -20.42 -9.18
C PRO A 247 -34.08 -18.96 -9.63
N THR A 248 -35.21 -18.36 -9.28
CA THR A 248 -35.50 -16.95 -9.59
C THR A 248 -34.91 -15.96 -8.62
N THR A 249 -34.54 -16.40 -7.43
CA THR A 249 -33.90 -15.59 -6.38
C THR A 249 -32.76 -16.39 -5.73
N PRO A 250 -31.73 -16.76 -6.49
CA PRO A 250 -30.68 -17.62 -5.99
C PRO A 250 -29.88 -16.95 -4.87
N THR A 251 -29.39 -17.74 -3.93
CA THR A 251 -28.40 -17.27 -2.96
C THR A 251 -27.12 -16.91 -3.69
N PRO A 252 -26.59 -15.70 -3.52
CA PRO A 252 -25.34 -15.30 -4.18
C PRO A 252 -24.16 -16.08 -3.62
N ALA A 253 -23.30 -16.55 -4.51
CA ALA A 253 -21.98 -17.05 -4.12
C ALA A 253 -21.06 -15.89 -3.74
N GLY A 254 -20.15 -16.14 -2.80
CA GLY A 254 -19.19 -15.12 -2.38
C GLY A 254 -18.57 -15.41 -1.03
N VAL A 255 -17.53 -14.63 -0.71
CA VAL A 255 -16.93 -14.60 0.61
C VAL A 255 -17.61 -13.51 1.41
N PHE A 256 -18.48 -13.91 2.32
CA PHE A 256 -19.24 -13.00 3.18
C PHE A 256 -18.79 -13.13 4.64
N TYR A 257 -19.45 -12.44 5.54
CA TYR A 257 -19.27 -12.59 6.98
C TYR A 257 -20.53 -12.24 7.74
N VAL A 258 -20.69 -12.83 8.91
CA VAL A 258 -21.79 -12.51 9.83
C VAL A 258 -21.53 -11.11 10.41
N TRP A 259 -22.16 -10.10 9.84
CA TRP A 259 -21.93 -8.71 10.27
C TRP A 259 -22.87 -8.24 11.38
N ASN A 260 -23.97 -8.98 11.60
CA ASN A 260 -24.88 -8.73 12.73
C ASN A 260 -25.52 -10.04 13.19
N LYS A 261 -26.13 -10.01 14.36
CA LYS A 261 -26.91 -11.11 14.96
C LYS A 261 -28.12 -10.49 15.66
N GLU A 262 -29.32 -10.98 15.32
CA GLU A 262 -30.57 -10.50 15.90
C GLU A 262 -31.44 -11.67 16.31
N GLU A 263 -32.06 -11.55 17.50
CA GLU A 263 -33.14 -12.44 17.93
C GLU A 263 -34.50 -11.79 17.62
N ASP A 264 -35.52 -12.61 17.37
CA ASP A 264 -36.89 -12.20 17.12
C ASP A 264 -37.02 -11.12 16.01
N ALA A 265 -36.32 -11.38 14.87
CA ALA A 265 -36.34 -10.50 13.72
C ALA A 265 -37.54 -10.80 12.81
N THR A 266 -38.00 -9.79 12.07
CA THR A 266 -38.97 -9.97 10.99
C THR A 266 -38.34 -9.64 9.65
N LEU A 267 -38.22 -10.66 8.80
CA LEU A 267 -37.67 -10.52 7.45
C LEU A 267 -38.78 -10.01 6.52
N LYS A 268 -38.47 -8.98 5.77
CA LYS A 268 -39.44 -8.33 4.84
C LYS A 268 -38.88 -8.35 3.42
N GLY A 269 -39.77 -8.55 2.46
CA GLY A 269 -39.39 -8.54 1.06
C GLY A 269 -40.61 -8.61 0.16
N THR A 270 -40.38 -8.94 -1.11
CA THR A 270 -41.41 -9.01 -2.15
C THR A 270 -41.39 -10.37 -2.81
N ASN A 271 -42.55 -11.00 -2.91
CA ASN A 271 -42.76 -12.24 -3.66
C ASN A 271 -42.62 -12.00 -5.18
N ASP A 272 -42.45 -13.09 -5.95
CA ASP A 272 -42.36 -13.02 -7.41
C ASP A 272 -43.58 -12.38 -8.10
N ASP A 273 -44.75 -12.46 -7.46
CA ASP A 273 -46.00 -11.85 -7.93
C ASP A 273 -46.12 -10.36 -7.54
N GLY A 274 -45.08 -9.79 -6.90
CA GLY A 274 -45.07 -8.39 -6.44
C GLY A 274 -45.73 -8.14 -5.10
N THR A 275 -46.28 -9.18 -4.43
CA THR A 275 -46.87 -9.04 -3.11
C THR A 275 -45.80 -8.97 -2.02
N PRO A 276 -45.98 -8.12 -0.98
CA PRO A 276 -45.05 -8.08 0.14
C PRO A 276 -45.19 -9.35 1.01
N TYR A 277 -44.07 -9.76 1.62
CA TYR A 277 -44.07 -10.78 2.67
C TYR A 277 -43.40 -10.27 3.93
N GLU A 278 -43.82 -10.82 5.06
CA GLU A 278 -43.20 -10.66 6.36
C GLU A 278 -43.01 -12.05 6.98
N SER A 279 -41.78 -12.39 7.32
CA SER A 279 -41.43 -13.71 7.92
C SER A 279 -40.75 -13.47 9.26
N PRO A 280 -41.45 -13.72 10.40
CA PRO A 280 -40.80 -13.68 11.69
C PRO A 280 -39.86 -14.89 11.82
N VAL A 281 -38.66 -14.63 12.33
CA VAL A 281 -37.62 -15.64 12.61
C VAL A 281 -37.09 -15.42 14.02
N ASN A 282 -36.66 -16.50 14.69
CA ASN A 282 -36.12 -16.40 16.03
C ASN A 282 -34.67 -15.94 16.03
N TYR A 283 -33.92 -16.31 14.99
CA TYR A 283 -32.47 -16.05 14.88
C TYR A 283 -32.12 -15.59 13.48
N TRP A 284 -31.48 -14.42 13.39
CA TRP A 284 -31.09 -13.80 12.13
C TRP A 284 -29.60 -13.43 12.15
N MET A 285 -28.86 -13.94 11.16
CA MET A 285 -27.46 -13.61 10.93
C MET A 285 -27.28 -13.12 9.50
N PRO A 286 -27.37 -11.80 9.23
CA PRO A 286 -27.14 -11.24 7.90
C PRO A 286 -25.67 -11.37 7.51
N ILE A 287 -25.42 -11.65 6.21
CA ILE A 287 -24.07 -11.87 5.67
C ILE A 287 -23.70 -10.93 4.52
N ASP A 288 -24.67 -10.27 3.91
CA ASP A 288 -24.43 -9.31 2.83
C ASP A 288 -25.22 -8.01 3.07
N TRP A 289 -25.19 -7.13 2.09
CA TRP A 289 -25.88 -5.83 2.15
C TRP A 289 -27.23 -5.81 1.43
N THR A 290 -27.63 -6.93 0.84
CA THR A 290 -28.87 -7.05 0.06
C THR A 290 -30.01 -7.71 0.82
N GLY A 291 -29.76 -8.14 2.05
CA GLY A 291 -30.74 -8.82 2.90
C GLY A 291 -30.61 -10.34 2.90
N VAL A 292 -29.51 -10.87 2.41
CA VAL A 292 -29.21 -12.31 2.49
C VAL A 292 -28.55 -12.63 3.82
N GLY A 293 -28.99 -13.71 4.43
CA GLY A 293 -28.44 -14.19 5.69
C GLY A 293 -28.86 -15.60 6.02
N ILE A 294 -28.47 -16.05 7.20
CA ILE A 294 -28.77 -17.38 7.74
C ILE A 294 -29.83 -17.20 8.83
N HIS A 295 -30.90 -17.96 8.76
CA HIS A 295 -31.99 -17.90 9.73
C HIS A 295 -32.73 -19.24 9.88
N ASP A 296 -33.45 -19.37 10.97
CA ASP A 296 -34.40 -20.48 11.17
C ASP A 296 -35.61 -20.36 10.24
N SER A 297 -36.20 -21.49 9.88
CA SER A 297 -37.38 -21.54 9.01
C SER A 297 -38.34 -22.65 9.49
N ASP A 298 -39.27 -22.31 10.36
CA ASP A 298 -40.25 -23.25 10.91
C ASP A 298 -41.31 -23.70 9.90
N TRP A 299 -41.47 -22.95 8.80
CA TRP A 299 -42.34 -23.29 7.68
C TRP A 299 -41.79 -24.34 6.73
N GLN A 300 -40.46 -24.65 6.85
CA GLN A 300 -39.77 -25.61 6.01
C GLN A 300 -39.83 -27.02 6.64
N PRO A 301 -40.57 -27.98 6.04
CA PRO A 301 -40.71 -29.27 6.66
C PRO A 301 -39.48 -30.19 6.48
N GLU A 302 -38.74 -29.99 5.38
CA GLU A 302 -37.59 -30.80 4.98
C GLU A 302 -36.49 -29.89 4.43
N TYR A 303 -35.25 -30.37 4.47
CA TYR A 303 -34.07 -29.65 4.04
C TYR A 303 -33.16 -30.51 3.14
N GLY A 304 -32.33 -29.86 2.35
CA GLY A 304 -31.35 -30.50 1.49
C GLY A 304 -31.87 -30.91 0.11
N GLY A 305 -31.05 -31.63 -0.64
CA GLY A 305 -31.40 -32.15 -1.95
C GLY A 305 -31.79 -31.07 -2.96
N ASP A 306 -32.87 -31.32 -3.70
CA ASP A 306 -33.38 -30.44 -4.75
C ASP A 306 -34.54 -29.52 -4.27
N LEU A 307 -34.83 -29.50 -2.99
CA LEU A 307 -35.93 -28.69 -2.42
C LEU A 307 -35.84 -27.20 -2.73
N TRP A 308 -34.63 -26.67 -2.86
CA TRP A 308 -34.42 -25.28 -3.24
C TRP A 308 -35.03 -24.90 -4.59
N LYS A 309 -35.21 -25.88 -5.50
CA LYS A 309 -35.79 -25.66 -6.83
C LYS A 309 -37.29 -25.36 -6.76
N THR A 310 -37.99 -25.91 -5.81
CA THR A 310 -39.47 -25.83 -5.69
C THR A 310 -39.92 -25.10 -4.41
N ARG A 311 -39.11 -25.16 -3.35
CA ARG A 311 -39.40 -24.58 -2.02
C ARG A 311 -38.27 -23.69 -1.53
N GLY A 312 -37.48 -23.14 -2.46
CA GLY A 312 -36.37 -22.27 -2.14
C GLY A 312 -36.81 -20.92 -1.57
N SER A 313 -35.88 -20.27 -0.89
CA SER A 313 -36.05 -18.95 -0.29
C SER A 313 -35.96 -17.82 -1.33
N HIS A 314 -36.04 -16.58 -0.88
CA HIS A 314 -35.78 -15.38 -1.67
C HIS A 314 -34.28 -15.01 -1.70
N GLY A 315 -33.39 -15.94 -1.34
CA GLY A 315 -31.93 -15.79 -1.31
C GLY A 315 -31.29 -16.15 0.01
N CYS A 316 -32.03 -16.12 1.11
CA CYS A 316 -31.54 -16.51 2.42
C CYS A 316 -31.28 -18.02 2.53
N ILE A 317 -30.54 -18.39 3.54
CA ILE A 317 -30.20 -19.77 3.87
C ILE A 317 -31.16 -20.25 4.97
N ASN A 318 -32.21 -20.98 4.54
CA ASN A 318 -33.18 -21.58 5.45
C ASN A 318 -32.53 -22.74 6.22
N THR A 319 -32.59 -22.67 7.52
CA THR A 319 -31.91 -23.60 8.43
C THR A 319 -32.92 -24.22 9.40
N PRO A 320 -32.82 -25.51 9.72
CA PRO A 320 -33.68 -26.13 10.72
C PRO A 320 -33.67 -25.38 12.05
N PRO A 321 -34.84 -25.11 12.65
CA PRO A 321 -34.93 -24.26 13.84
C PRO A 321 -34.05 -24.67 15.02
N SER A 322 -34.01 -25.95 15.33
CA SER A 322 -33.18 -26.44 16.43
C SER A 322 -31.68 -26.27 16.17
N VAL A 323 -31.26 -26.47 14.94
CA VAL A 323 -29.86 -26.30 14.53
C VAL A 323 -29.49 -24.82 14.50
N MET A 324 -30.39 -23.97 13.99
CA MET A 324 -30.14 -22.53 13.96
C MET A 324 -29.95 -21.94 15.35
N LYS A 325 -30.69 -22.42 16.33
CA LYS A 325 -30.55 -22.00 17.74
C LYS A 325 -29.13 -22.30 18.24
N GLU A 326 -28.60 -23.48 17.97
CA GLU A 326 -27.25 -23.88 18.35
C GLU A 326 -26.20 -23.05 17.60
N LEU A 327 -26.35 -22.93 16.28
CA LEU A 327 -25.44 -22.16 15.44
C LEU A 327 -25.34 -20.70 15.89
N PHE A 328 -26.48 -20.07 16.13
CA PHE A 328 -26.53 -18.69 16.63
C PHE A 328 -25.80 -18.52 17.96
N GLY A 329 -25.90 -19.49 18.86
CA GLY A 329 -25.19 -19.48 20.12
C GLY A 329 -23.67 -19.69 20.02
N MET A 330 -23.20 -20.30 18.95
CA MET A 330 -21.78 -20.59 18.73
C MET A 330 -21.05 -19.52 17.91
N VAL A 331 -21.73 -18.95 16.91
CA VAL A 331 -21.13 -18.04 15.93
C VAL A 331 -21.00 -16.64 16.49
N GLU A 332 -19.86 -16.04 16.29
CA GLU A 332 -19.59 -14.65 16.65
C GLU A 332 -19.71 -13.72 15.44
N LYS A 333 -20.05 -12.46 15.69
CA LYS A 333 -19.96 -11.41 14.65
C LYS A 333 -18.53 -11.36 14.09
N GLY A 334 -18.42 -11.22 12.77
CA GLY A 334 -17.15 -11.22 12.06
C GLY A 334 -16.77 -12.59 11.51
N THR A 335 -17.49 -13.66 11.83
CA THR A 335 -17.22 -15.00 11.31
C THR A 335 -17.38 -15.01 9.79
N PRO A 336 -16.35 -15.43 9.01
CA PRO A 336 -16.46 -15.57 7.57
C PRO A 336 -17.49 -16.62 7.16
N VAL A 337 -18.18 -16.36 6.06
CA VAL A 337 -19.17 -17.27 5.44
C VAL A 337 -18.84 -17.40 3.96
N LEU A 338 -18.41 -18.58 3.57
CA LEU A 338 -18.14 -18.91 2.16
C LEU A 338 -19.34 -19.59 1.55
N VAL A 339 -19.88 -18.98 0.50
CA VAL A 339 -21.03 -19.50 -0.26
C VAL A 339 -20.59 -19.83 -1.68
N PHE A 340 -20.78 -21.03 -2.13
CA PHE A 340 -20.35 -21.49 -3.46
C PHE A 340 -21.22 -22.63 -4.03
#